data_b17562eaf924cadc966ace426dd33088
#
_entry.id   b17562eaf924cadc966ace426dd33088
#
_cell.length_a   1.000
_cell.length_b   1.000
_cell.length_c   1.000
_cell.angle_alpha   90.00
_cell.angle_beta   90.00
_cell.angle_gamma   90.00
#
_symmetry.space_group_name_H-M   'P 1'
#
loop_
_entity.id
_entity.type
_entity.pdbx_description
1 polymer ?
#
loop_
_entity_poly.entity_id
_entity_poly.type
_entity_poly.pdbx_seq_one_letter_code
_entity_poly.pdbx_strand_id
1 'polypeptide(L)'
;MQGMSDIMALYAEGASSLCVNGSVDMLGRLAGISASKYTGYPPYDDAPKEGEFDWEGFTRNLAIGLGVVAVCAIGAAISIATLGAGSILAGAFIGAGIGALSTTAMKAGEEISTGNVRSAKEAFRDVGISAASGFITGHLEQNFREHIVWLKVL
;
A
#
# COMPACT_ATOMS: atom_id res chain seq x y z
N MET A 1 -35.15 -11.91 0.99
CA MET A 1 -34.21 -11.63 -0.12
C MET A 1 -33.99 -10.14 -0.39
N GLN A 2 -34.74 -9.21 0.22
CA GLN A 2 -34.56 -7.76 0.07
C GLN A 2 -33.25 -7.25 0.68
N GLY A 3 -32.83 -7.79 1.83
CA GLY A 3 -31.63 -7.31 2.53
C GLY A 3 -30.30 -7.48 1.76
N MET A 4 -30.21 -8.46 0.86
CA MET A 4 -29.00 -8.66 0.06
C MET A 4 -28.93 -7.70 -1.14
N SER A 5 -30.10 -7.29 -1.65
CA SER A 5 -30.22 -6.24 -2.67
C SER A 5 -29.82 -4.86 -2.11
N ASP A 6 -30.22 -4.58 -0.87
CA ASP A 6 -29.92 -3.30 -0.21
C ASP A 6 -28.45 -3.20 0.18
N ILE A 7 -27.83 -4.32 0.56
CA ILE A 7 -26.38 -4.39 0.83
C ILE A 7 -25.59 -4.23 -0.47
N MET A 8 -26.03 -4.82 -1.57
CA MET A 8 -25.39 -4.66 -2.89
C MET A 8 -25.57 -3.23 -3.43
N ALA A 9 -26.73 -2.61 -3.21
CA ALA A 9 -26.94 -1.20 -3.57
C ALA A 9 -26.08 -0.27 -2.74
N LEU A 10 -25.98 -0.48 -1.43
CA LEU A 10 -25.06 0.25 -0.53
C LEU A 10 -23.59 0.02 -0.90
N TYR A 11 -23.24 -1.17 -1.34
CA TYR A 11 -21.88 -1.47 -1.83
C TYR A 11 -21.60 -0.79 -3.17
N ALA A 12 -22.58 -0.74 -4.07
CA ALA A 12 -22.47 -0.06 -5.36
C ALA A 12 -22.45 1.48 -5.20
N GLU A 13 -23.28 2.03 -4.32
CA GLU A 13 -23.24 3.46 -3.94
C GLU A 13 -21.96 3.78 -3.16
N GLY A 14 -21.54 2.96 -2.22
CA GLY A 14 -20.30 3.10 -1.49
C GLY A 14 -19.09 2.95 -2.40
N ALA A 15 -19.08 2.01 -3.33
CA ALA A 15 -18.00 1.84 -4.30
C ALA A 15 -17.99 2.96 -5.36
N SER A 16 -19.13 3.43 -5.82
CA SER A 16 -19.19 4.57 -6.72
C SER A 16 -18.89 5.89 -6.01
N SER A 17 -19.32 6.06 -4.77
CA SER A 17 -18.99 7.20 -3.92
C SER A 17 -17.52 7.16 -3.48
N LEU A 18 -16.96 5.99 -3.14
CA LEU A 18 -15.53 5.84 -2.87
C LEU A 18 -14.70 5.96 -4.15
N CYS A 19 -15.13 5.39 -5.27
CA CYS A 19 -14.38 5.48 -6.52
C CYS A 19 -14.52 6.82 -7.24
N VAL A 20 -15.62 7.54 -7.10
CA VAL A 20 -15.85 8.79 -7.83
C VAL A 20 -15.70 10.02 -6.92
N ASN A 21 -16.25 10.00 -5.71
CA ASN A 21 -16.15 11.13 -4.80
C ASN A 21 -15.07 10.95 -3.72
N GLY A 22 -14.90 9.75 -3.17
CA GLY A 22 -13.91 9.47 -2.14
C GLY A 22 -12.49 9.39 -2.71
N SER A 23 -12.30 8.82 -3.88
CA SER A 23 -10.97 8.76 -4.52
C SER A 23 -10.56 10.09 -5.15
N VAL A 24 -11.50 10.85 -5.68
CA VAL A 24 -11.24 12.23 -6.16
C VAL A 24 -10.95 13.15 -4.98
N ASP A 25 -11.65 12.98 -3.87
CA ASP A 25 -11.41 13.69 -2.63
C ASP A 25 -10.09 13.31 -1.98
N MET A 26 -9.78 12.02 -1.96
CA MET A 26 -8.53 11.49 -1.46
C MET A 26 -7.35 11.89 -2.35
N LEU A 27 -7.49 11.84 -3.67
CA LEU A 27 -6.51 12.33 -4.63
C LEU A 27 -6.39 13.85 -4.58
N GLY A 28 -7.50 14.57 -4.37
CA GLY A 28 -7.51 16.01 -4.18
C GLY A 28 -6.74 16.44 -2.93
N ARG A 29 -6.89 15.70 -1.83
CA ARG A 29 -6.15 15.92 -0.59
C ARG A 29 -4.67 15.53 -0.74
N LEU A 30 -4.36 14.43 -1.43
CA LEU A 30 -2.99 14.02 -1.75
C LEU A 30 -2.28 15.03 -2.65
N ALA A 31 -2.99 15.65 -3.59
CA ALA A 31 -2.45 16.67 -4.49
C ALA A 31 -2.40 18.07 -3.86
N GLY A 32 -2.83 18.24 -2.60
CA GLY A 32 -2.94 19.56 -1.98
C GLY A 32 -4.04 20.41 -2.58
N ILE A 33 -4.89 19.82 -3.41
CA ILE A 33 -6.04 20.48 -3.99
C ILE A 33 -7.18 20.34 -2.97
N SER A 34 -7.39 21.35 -2.16
CA SER A 34 -8.61 21.47 -1.38
C SER A 34 -9.76 21.51 -2.38
N ALA A 35 -10.58 20.46 -2.44
CA ALA A 35 -11.80 20.52 -3.21
C ALA A 35 -12.61 21.69 -2.66
N SER A 36 -12.78 22.71 -3.46
CA SER A 36 -13.32 24.01 -3.03
C SER A 36 -14.75 23.93 -2.47
N LYS A 37 -15.45 22.85 -2.70
CA LYS A 37 -16.75 22.60 -2.06
C LYS A 37 -16.66 22.16 -0.59
N TYR A 38 -15.48 21.78 -0.11
CA TYR A 38 -15.18 21.61 1.30
C TYR A 38 -14.55 22.88 1.88
N THR A 39 -14.84 24.01 1.23
CA THR A 39 -14.36 25.32 1.64
C THR A 39 -14.84 25.65 3.04
N GLY A 40 -13.93 26.03 3.81
CA GLY A 40 -14.02 26.37 5.21
C GLY A 40 -12.84 25.83 5.98
N TYR A 41 -12.11 24.90 5.37
CA TYR A 41 -10.89 24.38 5.97
C TYR A 41 -9.66 24.91 5.24
N PRO A 42 -8.81 25.69 5.91
CA PRO A 42 -7.46 25.93 5.41
C PRO A 42 -6.76 24.60 5.23
N PRO A 43 -6.02 24.39 4.15
CA PRO A 43 -5.55 23.05 3.76
C PRO A 43 -4.56 22.39 4.73
N TYR A 44 -4.15 23.07 5.80
CA TYR A 44 -3.02 22.58 6.61
C TYR A 44 -3.05 22.90 8.11
N ASP A 45 -4.16 23.45 8.65
CA ASP A 45 -4.06 24.06 9.99
C ASP A 45 -4.96 23.45 11.08
N ASP A 46 -5.70 22.39 10.80
CA ASP A 46 -6.54 21.80 11.83
C ASP A 46 -6.01 20.40 12.20
N ALA A 47 -5.42 20.32 13.39
CA ALA A 47 -5.31 19.03 14.05
C ALA A 47 -6.69 18.38 14.12
N PRO A 48 -6.82 17.06 13.85
CA PRO A 48 -8.09 16.37 13.92
C PRO A 48 -8.77 16.68 15.25
N LYS A 49 -10.02 17.15 15.19
CA LYS A 49 -10.81 17.38 16.42
C LYS A 49 -10.94 16.05 17.15
N GLU A 50 -10.93 16.07 18.47
CA GLU A 50 -11.12 14.85 19.27
C GLU A 50 -12.34 14.08 18.75
N GLY A 51 -12.12 12.85 18.22
CA GLY A 51 -13.13 12.00 17.62
C GLY A 51 -13.19 11.99 16.09
N GLU A 52 -12.43 12.84 15.37
CA GLU A 52 -12.28 12.77 13.91
C GLU A 52 -11.09 11.90 13.53
N PHE A 53 -11.31 11.04 12.53
CA PHE A 53 -10.24 10.19 11.97
C PHE A 53 -9.21 11.06 11.24
N ASP A 54 -7.92 10.87 11.52
CA ASP A 54 -6.81 11.58 10.87
C ASP A 54 -6.59 11.08 9.44
N TRP A 55 -7.41 11.56 8.51
CA TRP A 55 -7.31 11.21 7.10
C TRP A 55 -5.99 11.66 6.46
N GLU A 56 -5.41 12.75 6.92
CA GLU A 56 -4.14 13.24 6.40
C GLU A 56 -3.00 12.30 6.79
N GLY A 57 -2.91 11.95 8.05
CA GLY A 57 -1.95 10.97 8.53
C GLY A 57 -2.13 9.61 7.86
N PHE A 58 -3.36 9.15 7.71
CA PHE A 58 -3.68 7.90 7.03
C PHE A 58 -3.24 7.87 5.57
N THR A 59 -3.60 8.90 4.79
CA THR A 59 -3.21 8.98 3.38
C THR A 59 -1.71 9.12 3.19
N ARG A 60 -1.04 9.85 4.07
CA ARG A 60 0.42 9.94 4.11
C ARG A 60 1.05 8.56 4.36
N ASN A 61 0.55 7.80 5.33
CA ASN A 61 1.06 6.46 5.66
C ASN A 61 0.83 5.48 4.50
N LEU A 62 -0.32 5.55 3.85
CA LEU A 62 -0.63 4.77 2.66
C LEU A 62 0.32 5.14 1.50
N ALA A 63 0.57 6.43 1.29
CA ALA A 63 1.50 6.91 0.26
C ALA A 63 2.94 6.43 0.49
N ILE A 64 3.40 6.41 1.76
CA ILE A 64 4.71 5.84 2.13
C ILE A 64 4.77 4.35 1.73
N GLY A 65 3.76 3.57 2.08
CA GLY A 65 3.72 2.15 1.75
C GLY A 65 3.71 1.89 0.24
N LEU A 66 2.83 2.56 -0.49
CA LEU A 66 2.75 2.44 -1.95
C LEU A 66 4.01 2.94 -2.65
N GLY A 67 4.67 3.96 -2.12
CA GLY A 67 5.96 4.44 -2.60
C GLY A 67 7.04 3.36 -2.54
N VAL A 68 7.14 2.64 -1.42
CA VAL A 68 8.07 1.51 -1.27
C VAL A 68 7.74 0.39 -2.26
N VAL A 69 6.46 0.05 -2.41
CA VAL A 69 6.02 -0.96 -3.41
C VAL A 69 6.41 -0.55 -4.83
N ALA A 70 6.22 0.71 -5.19
CA ALA A 70 6.59 1.23 -6.51
C ALA A 70 8.11 1.13 -6.77
N VAL A 71 8.93 1.48 -5.79
CA VAL A 71 10.41 1.33 -5.88
C VAL A 71 10.79 -0.14 -6.07
N CYS A 72 10.17 -1.06 -5.32
CA CYS A 72 10.41 -2.49 -5.46
C CYS A 72 9.98 -3.01 -6.85
N ALA A 73 8.85 -2.54 -7.38
CA ALA A 73 8.38 -2.91 -8.71
C ALA A 73 9.34 -2.44 -9.81
N ILE A 74 9.85 -1.22 -9.70
CA ILE A 74 10.87 -0.69 -10.62
C ILE A 74 12.15 -1.52 -10.52
N GLY A 75 12.62 -1.83 -9.32
CA GLY A 75 13.79 -2.67 -9.09
C GLY A 75 13.64 -4.07 -9.70
N ALA A 76 12.47 -4.68 -9.53
CA ALA A 76 12.13 -5.97 -10.16
C ALA A 76 12.14 -5.88 -11.70
N ALA A 77 11.51 -4.85 -12.27
CA ALA A 77 11.45 -4.66 -13.72
C ALA A 77 12.85 -4.48 -14.33
N ILE A 78 13.71 -3.66 -13.71
CA ILE A 78 15.10 -3.47 -14.15
C ILE A 78 15.88 -4.79 -14.04
N SER A 79 15.72 -5.53 -12.93
CA SER A 79 16.41 -6.81 -12.74
C SER A 79 15.98 -7.85 -13.77
N ILE A 80 14.69 -7.92 -14.10
CA ILE A 80 14.18 -8.79 -15.16
C ILE A 80 14.72 -8.40 -16.53
N ALA A 81 14.74 -7.11 -16.82
CA ALA A 81 15.22 -6.60 -18.11
C ALA A 81 16.73 -6.83 -18.33
N THR A 82 17.53 -6.78 -17.26
CA THR A 82 19.00 -6.88 -17.34
C THR A 82 19.52 -8.28 -17.11
N LEU A 83 18.92 -9.04 -16.20
CA LEU A 83 19.42 -10.34 -15.72
C LEU A 83 18.48 -11.51 -16.07
N GLY A 84 17.30 -11.23 -16.60
CA GLY A 84 16.26 -12.21 -16.89
C GLY A 84 15.29 -12.44 -15.74
N ALA A 85 14.12 -13.00 -16.09
CA ALA A 85 13.01 -13.20 -15.15
C ALA A 85 13.29 -14.20 -14.01
N GLY A 86 14.28 -15.08 -14.19
CA GLY A 86 14.73 -16.04 -13.17
C GLY A 86 15.80 -15.49 -12.23
N SER A 87 16.18 -14.21 -12.34
CA SER A 87 17.26 -13.70 -11.52
C SER A 87 16.88 -13.63 -10.05
N ILE A 88 17.84 -14.01 -9.19
CA ILE A 88 17.72 -13.94 -7.74
C ILE A 88 17.34 -12.51 -7.28
N LEU A 89 17.89 -11.51 -7.95
CA LEU A 89 17.63 -10.12 -7.64
C LEU A 89 16.19 -9.70 -7.98
N ALA A 90 15.64 -10.19 -9.09
CA ALA A 90 14.22 -9.97 -9.42
C ALA A 90 13.30 -10.59 -8.36
N GLY A 91 13.59 -11.84 -7.93
CA GLY A 91 12.87 -12.50 -6.84
C GLY A 91 12.93 -11.73 -5.53
N ALA A 92 14.10 -11.20 -5.18
CA ALA A 92 14.28 -10.38 -3.99
C ALA A 92 13.43 -9.10 -4.02
N PHE A 93 13.41 -8.37 -5.12
CA PHE A 93 12.58 -7.16 -5.25
C PHE A 93 11.08 -7.47 -5.27
N ILE A 94 10.66 -8.57 -5.88
CA ILE A 94 9.25 -9.01 -5.83
C ILE A 94 8.87 -9.35 -4.39
N GLY A 95 9.69 -10.10 -3.66
CA GLY A 95 9.47 -10.41 -2.26
C GLY A 95 9.37 -9.15 -1.39
N ALA A 96 10.26 -8.19 -1.60
CA ALA A 96 10.22 -6.90 -0.92
C ALA A 96 8.91 -6.14 -1.17
N GLY A 97 8.46 -6.10 -2.43
CA GLY A 97 7.21 -5.46 -2.81
C GLY A 97 5.99 -6.11 -2.16
N ILE A 98 5.96 -7.45 -2.11
CA ILE A 98 4.89 -8.21 -1.44
C ILE A 98 4.89 -7.92 0.05
N GLY A 99 6.06 -7.92 0.71
CA GLY A 99 6.19 -7.60 2.13
C GLY A 99 5.71 -6.20 2.46
N ALA A 100 6.12 -5.21 1.67
CA ALA A 100 5.68 -3.82 1.80
C ALA A 100 4.16 -3.67 1.62
N LEU A 101 3.61 -4.29 0.56
CA LEU A 101 2.19 -4.23 0.25
C LEU A 101 1.34 -4.86 1.36
N SER A 102 1.73 -6.06 1.82
CA SER A 102 1.02 -6.77 2.89
C SER A 102 0.97 -5.95 4.18
N THR A 103 2.10 -5.38 4.59
CA THR A 103 2.16 -4.52 5.78
C THR A 103 1.36 -3.25 5.61
N THR A 104 1.43 -2.62 4.44
CA THR A 104 0.64 -1.42 4.14
C THR A 104 -0.86 -1.71 4.25
N ALA A 105 -1.33 -2.80 3.66
CA ALA A 105 -2.74 -3.20 3.69
C ALA A 105 -3.21 -3.55 5.12
N MET A 106 -2.43 -4.35 5.86
CA MET A 106 -2.77 -4.73 7.24
C MET A 106 -2.84 -3.52 8.15
N LYS A 107 -1.86 -2.63 8.05
CA LYS A 107 -1.78 -1.44 8.90
C LYS A 107 -2.81 -0.38 8.52
N ALA A 108 -3.16 -0.24 7.25
CA ALA A 108 -4.28 0.59 6.84
C ALA A 108 -5.61 0.07 7.43
N GLY A 109 -5.84 -1.24 7.40
CA GLY A 109 -7.00 -1.86 8.05
C GLY A 109 -7.03 -1.63 9.57
N GLU A 110 -5.88 -1.74 10.24
CA GLU A 110 -5.75 -1.46 11.68
C GLU A 110 -6.05 0.01 12.00
N GLU A 111 -5.50 0.96 11.26
CA GLU A 111 -5.74 2.40 11.43
C GLU A 111 -7.22 2.76 11.26
N ILE A 112 -7.88 2.19 10.24
CA ILE A 112 -9.33 2.40 10.03
C ILE A 112 -10.15 1.79 11.17
N SER A 113 -9.80 0.59 11.63
CA SER A 113 -10.59 -0.12 12.63
C SER A 113 -10.43 0.46 14.04
N THR A 114 -9.26 0.98 14.36
CA THR A 114 -8.95 1.53 15.69
C THR A 114 -9.15 3.04 15.77
N GLY A 115 -9.22 3.74 14.65
CA GLY A 115 -9.22 5.19 14.59
C GLY A 115 -7.86 5.84 14.89
N ASN A 116 -6.85 5.03 15.20
CA ASN A 116 -5.51 5.51 15.55
C ASN A 116 -4.58 5.46 14.34
N VAL A 117 -4.19 6.62 13.84
CA VAL A 117 -3.26 6.74 12.72
C VAL A 117 -1.83 6.86 13.25
N ARG A 118 -0.95 5.99 12.75
CA ARG A 118 0.47 5.96 13.13
C ARG A 118 1.21 7.20 12.62
N SER A 119 2.33 7.51 13.28
CA SER A 119 3.25 8.52 12.77
C SER A 119 3.91 8.07 11.45
N ALA A 120 4.33 9.03 10.63
CA ALA A 120 5.07 8.76 9.39
C ALA A 120 6.34 7.93 9.62
N LYS A 121 7.02 8.17 10.75
CA LYS A 121 8.23 7.42 11.13
C LYS A 121 7.94 5.95 11.40
N GLU A 122 6.85 5.64 12.08
CA GLU A 122 6.41 4.27 12.34
C GLU A 122 5.97 3.59 11.05
N ALA A 123 5.19 4.27 10.23
CA ALA A 123 4.75 3.75 8.94
C ALA A 123 5.95 3.38 8.04
N PHE A 124 6.93 4.27 7.93
CA PHE A 124 8.14 4.03 7.16
C PHE A 124 8.96 2.87 7.72
N ARG A 125 9.12 2.80 9.04
CA ARG A 125 9.84 1.72 9.71
C ARG A 125 9.18 0.37 9.48
N ASP A 126 7.87 0.27 9.67
CA ASP A 126 7.14 -0.99 9.57
C ASP A 126 7.15 -1.52 8.14
N VAL A 127 6.89 -0.65 7.16
CA VAL A 127 6.96 -1.01 5.74
C VAL A 127 8.40 -1.34 5.33
N GLY A 128 9.39 -0.59 5.80
CA GLY A 128 10.79 -0.82 5.51
C GLY A 128 11.30 -2.17 6.04
N ILE A 129 10.95 -2.52 7.28
CA ILE A 129 11.30 -3.82 7.87
C ILE A 129 10.65 -4.97 7.07
N SER A 130 9.38 -4.83 6.70
CA SER A 130 8.68 -5.86 5.94
C SER A 130 9.21 -6.00 4.52
N ALA A 131 9.57 -4.90 3.88
CA ALA A 131 10.21 -4.91 2.57
C ALA A 131 11.59 -5.60 2.65
N ALA A 132 12.41 -5.29 3.66
CA ALA A 132 13.71 -5.93 3.87
C ALA A 132 13.57 -7.44 4.14
N SER A 133 12.62 -7.83 4.99
CA SER A 133 12.31 -9.24 5.24
C SER A 133 11.85 -9.96 3.98
N GLY A 134 10.95 -9.37 3.23
CA GLY A 134 10.47 -9.91 1.95
C GLY A 134 11.59 -10.01 0.90
N PHE A 135 12.52 -9.04 0.87
CA PHE A 135 13.70 -9.08 0.01
C PHE A 135 14.57 -10.31 0.31
N ILE A 136 14.86 -10.57 1.57
CA ILE A 136 15.65 -11.73 2.00
C ILE A 136 14.92 -13.02 1.64
N THR A 137 13.62 -13.11 1.93
CA THR A 137 12.81 -14.30 1.62
C THR A 137 12.76 -14.58 0.11
N GLY A 138 12.51 -13.55 -0.70
CA GLY A 138 12.48 -13.68 -2.16
C GLY A 138 13.84 -14.07 -2.75
N HIS A 139 14.92 -13.55 -2.18
CA HIS A 139 16.28 -13.95 -2.53
C HIS A 139 16.55 -15.43 -2.24
N LEU A 140 16.18 -15.92 -1.07
CA LEU A 140 16.37 -17.31 -0.66
C LEU A 140 15.51 -18.26 -1.51
N GLU A 141 14.26 -17.95 -1.72
CA GLU A 141 13.34 -18.79 -2.51
C GLU A 141 13.86 -18.98 -3.94
N GLN A 142 14.34 -17.93 -4.58
CA GLN A 142 14.86 -18.01 -5.93
C GLN A 142 16.16 -18.85 -5.98
N ASN A 143 17.02 -18.68 -4.99
CA ASN A 143 18.26 -19.47 -4.88
C ASN A 143 17.95 -20.97 -4.72
N PHE A 144 16.97 -21.32 -3.89
CA PHE A 144 16.53 -22.71 -3.74
C PHE A 144 15.95 -23.29 -5.04
N ARG A 145 15.18 -22.51 -5.79
CA ARG A 145 14.63 -22.93 -7.09
C ARG A 145 15.72 -23.29 -8.09
N GLU A 146 16.75 -22.49 -8.19
CA GLU A 146 17.88 -22.77 -9.08
C GLU A 146 18.59 -24.07 -8.68
N HIS A 147 18.85 -24.29 -7.40
CA HIS A 147 19.47 -25.51 -6.93
C HIS A 147 18.64 -26.78 -7.21
N ILE A 148 17.31 -26.70 -7.05
CA ILE A 148 16.42 -27.83 -7.33
C ILE A 148 16.38 -28.16 -8.83
N VAL A 149 16.44 -27.14 -9.70
CA VAL A 149 16.48 -27.37 -11.15
C VAL A 149 17.77 -28.11 -11.53
N TRP A 150 18.92 -27.73 -10.98
CA TRP A 150 20.18 -28.41 -11.21
C TRP A 150 20.17 -29.88 -10.74
N LEU A 151 19.55 -30.18 -9.61
CA LEU A 151 19.42 -31.55 -9.08
C LEU A 151 18.51 -32.46 -9.92
N LYS A 152 17.61 -31.91 -10.73
CA LYS A 152 16.73 -32.67 -11.61
C LYS A 152 17.34 -32.95 -13.00
N VAL A 153 18.46 -32.32 -13.32
CA VAL A 153 19.17 -32.46 -14.61
C VAL A 153 20.33 -33.46 -14.50
N LEU A 154 20.72 -33.85 -13.28
CA LEU A 154 21.69 -34.91 -13.01
C LEU A 154 21.02 -36.26 -12.78
#